data_41368a9eea5526ef53a6c20862a72593
#
_entry.id   41368a9eea5526ef53a6c20862a72593
#
_cell.length_a   1.000
_cell.length_b   1.000
_cell.length_c   1.000
_cell.angle_alpha   90.00
_cell.angle_beta   90.00
_cell.angle_gamma   90.00
#
_symmetry.space_group_name_H-M   'P 1'
#
loop_
_entity.id
_entity.type
_entity.pdbx_description
1 polymer ?
#
loop_
_entity_poly.entity_id
_entity_poly.type
_entity_poly.pdbx_seq_one_letter_code
_entity_poly.pdbx_strand_id
1 'polypeptide(L)'
;NHLGNMGSPRQSRIFFHREGGQFVFTDALDFFLIRPDHFNFTNTKSPYSNISYYRAGNKINGEERFKGYFGVNVNKRTGLGFNIDYLYGRGLYDHQSTSYFNGSLYGYHHGDRYGVNALFSYNKLRLAENGGIADDRYITNPEAMAEGKKTYRPADMPTNLQSTWNENFVLTGFL
;
A
#
# COMPACT_ATOMS: atom_id res chain seq x y z
N ASN A 1 -9.81 -2.10 -10.84
CA ASN A 1 -8.70 -1.70 -11.71
C ASN A 1 -7.61 -1.03 -10.90
N HIS A 2 -6.38 -1.39 -11.17
CA HIS A 2 -5.21 -0.65 -10.72
C HIS A 2 -4.54 0.02 -11.95
N LEU A 3 -3.78 1.07 -11.71
CA LEU A 3 -3.18 1.90 -12.75
C LEU A 3 -1.68 1.66 -12.92
N GLY A 4 -1.21 0.43 -12.76
CA GLY A 4 0.19 0.13 -13.00
C GLY A 4 0.80 -0.86 -12.02
N ASN A 5 1.65 -0.40 -11.11
CA ASN A 5 2.40 -1.21 -10.15
C ASN A 5 1.58 -1.57 -8.90
N MET A 6 2.15 -2.44 -8.08
CA MET A 6 1.58 -2.76 -6.76
C MET A 6 1.52 -1.50 -5.90
N GLY A 7 0.37 -1.26 -5.29
CA GLY A 7 0.13 -0.05 -4.50
C GLY A 7 -0.47 1.11 -5.28
N SER A 8 -0.62 1.02 -6.59
CA SER A 8 -1.29 2.06 -7.38
C SER A 8 -2.73 2.27 -6.93
N PRO A 9 -3.21 3.52 -6.97
CA PRO A 9 -4.60 3.84 -6.68
C PRO A 9 -5.57 2.99 -7.48
N ARG A 10 -6.65 2.55 -6.86
CA ARG A 10 -7.65 1.72 -7.50
C ARG A 10 -9.06 2.23 -7.26
N GLN A 11 -9.92 2.02 -8.23
CA GLN A 11 -11.34 2.33 -8.09
C GLN A 11 -12.18 1.27 -8.81
N SER A 12 -13.33 0.90 -8.23
CA SER A 12 -14.29 0.06 -8.92
C SER A 12 -14.88 0.77 -10.13
N ARG A 13 -14.99 0.09 -11.27
CA ARG A 13 -15.71 0.59 -12.44
C ARG A 13 -17.22 0.56 -12.25
N ILE A 14 -17.70 -0.31 -11.35
CA ILE A 14 -19.12 -0.40 -11.02
C ILE A 14 -19.39 0.61 -9.91
N PHE A 15 -20.23 1.60 -10.20
CA PHE A 15 -20.53 2.69 -9.26
C PHE A 15 -21.05 2.18 -7.91
N PHE A 16 -21.97 1.23 -7.93
CA PHE A 16 -22.58 0.66 -6.73
C PHE A 16 -21.61 -0.14 -5.83
N HIS A 17 -20.45 -0.49 -6.34
CA HIS A 17 -19.39 -1.16 -5.56
C HIS A 17 -18.37 -0.18 -4.98
N ARG A 18 -18.60 1.11 -5.11
CA ARG A 18 -17.77 2.14 -4.50
C ARG A 18 -18.30 2.39 -3.10
N GLU A 19 -17.62 1.85 -2.12
CA GLU A 19 -17.90 2.18 -0.74
C GLU A 19 -17.47 3.63 -0.50
N GLY A 20 -18.39 4.44 0.05
CA GLY A 20 -18.06 5.80 0.47
C GLY A 20 -17.20 5.72 1.73
N GLY A 21 -15.91 6.04 1.61
CA GLY A 21 -15.04 6.17 2.76
C GLY A 21 -15.35 7.46 3.56
N GLN A 22 -14.84 7.52 4.77
CA GLN A 22 -14.96 8.74 5.60
C GLN A 22 -14.19 9.93 4.99
N PHE A 23 -13.22 9.64 4.13
CA PHE A 23 -12.37 10.64 3.51
C PHE A 23 -12.08 10.28 2.05
N VAL A 24 -12.64 11.05 1.13
CA VAL A 24 -12.64 10.80 -0.33
C VAL A 24 -11.22 10.61 -0.90
N PHE A 25 -10.23 11.33 -0.37
CA PHE A 25 -8.86 11.25 -0.89
C PHE A 25 -8.15 9.94 -0.55
N THR A 26 -8.67 9.15 0.40
CA THR A 26 -8.12 7.83 0.75
C THR A 26 -8.86 6.67 0.08
N ASP A 27 -10.01 6.90 -0.53
CA ASP A 27 -10.84 5.84 -1.12
C ASP A 27 -10.10 5.03 -2.19
N ALA A 28 -9.28 5.69 -2.99
CA ALA A 28 -8.47 5.01 -4.01
C ALA A 28 -7.35 4.12 -3.42
N LEU A 29 -6.97 4.35 -2.18
CA LEU A 29 -5.89 3.68 -1.45
C LEU A 29 -6.41 2.77 -0.32
N ASP A 30 -7.72 2.69 -0.15
CA ASP A 30 -8.42 1.99 0.92
C ASP A 30 -7.90 0.56 1.17
N PHE A 31 -7.63 -0.18 0.11
CA PHE A 31 -7.11 -1.54 0.19
C PHE A 31 -5.76 -1.67 0.94
N PHE A 32 -4.99 -0.60 1.00
CA PHE A 32 -3.66 -0.58 1.60
C PHE A 32 -3.66 0.03 2.99
N LEU A 33 -4.79 0.56 3.45
CA LEU A 33 -4.94 1.13 4.78
C LEU A 33 -5.30 0.07 5.81
N ILE A 34 -4.73 0.17 6.99
CA ILE A 34 -5.20 -0.58 8.15
C ILE A 34 -6.35 0.21 8.77
N ARG A 35 -7.57 -0.25 8.50
CA ARG A 35 -8.81 0.38 8.98
C ARG A 35 -9.30 -0.29 10.25
N PRO A 36 -9.84 0.46 11.20
CA PRO A 36 -10.38 -0.07 12.44
C PRO A 36 -11.54 -1.04 12.27
N ASP A 37 -12.43 -0.78 11.30
CA ASP A 37 -13.62 -1.55 10.98
C ASP A 37 -13.30 -2.94 10.40
N HIS A 38 -12.13 -3.11 9.79
CA HIS A 38 -11.67 -4.39 9.23
C HIS A 38 -10.55 -5.06 10.04
N PHE A 39 -10.23 -4.51 11.23
CA PHE A 39 -9.14 -5.04 12.02
C PHE A 39 -9.58 -6.25 12.87
N ASN A 40 -8.85 -7.35 12.78
CA ASN A 40 -9.12 -8.56 13.54
C ASN A 40 -8.17 -8.69 14.73
N PHE A 41 -8.74 -8.75 15.93
CA PHE A 41 -8.03 -9.06 17.16
C PHE A 41 -7.78 -10.56 17.27
N THR A 42 -6.55 -10.95 17.51
CA THR A 42 -6.18 -12.36 17.60
C THR A 42 -6.21 -12.84 19.03
N ASN A 43 -6.93 -13.94 19.26
CA ASN A 43 -6.95 -14.65 20.53
C ASN A 43 -6.29 -16.03 20.34
N THR A 44 -5.11 -16.22 20.92
CA THR A 44 -4.29 -17.42 20.72
C THR A 44 -3.88 -18.05 22.05
N LYS A 45 -3.76 -19.38 22.09
CA LYS A 45 -3.29 -20.11 23.29
C LYS A 45 -1.76 -20.01 23.47
N SER A 46 -1.03 -19.75 22.39
CA SER A 46 0.42 -19.57 22.37
C SER A 46 0.76 -18.33 21.56
N PRO A 47 1.92 -17.69 21.76
CA PRO A 47 2.37 -16.62 20.90
C PRO A 47 2.34 -17.05 19.43
N TYR A 48 1.81 -16.17 18.58
CA TYR A 48 1.70 -16.39 17.15
C TYR A 48 2.45 -15.29 16.39
N SER A 49 3.28 -15.69 15.46
CA SER A 49 3.95 -14.77 14.55
C SER A 49 3.82 -15.26 13.11
N ASN A 50 3.65 -14.32 12.22
CA ASN A 50 3.62 -14.56 10.77
C ASN A 50 4.50 -13.51 10.10
N ILE A 51 5.50 -13.96 9.36
CA ILE A 51 6.37 -13.10 8.56
C ILE A 51 6.28 -13.57 7.13
N SER A 52 5.98 -12.62 6.22
CA SER A 52 5.85 -12.89 4.80
C SER A 52 6.64 -11.86 4.02
N TYR A 53 7.43 -12.33 3.07
CA TYR A 53 8.17 -11.49 2.15
C TYR A 53 7.89 -11.92 0.72
N TYR A 54 7.50 -10.97 -0.10
CA TYR A 54 7.22 -11.16 -1.52
C TYR A 54 8.08 -10.23 -2.33
N ARG A 55 8.67 -10.77 -3.37
CA ARG A 55 9.44 -10.00 -4.35
C ARG A 55 9.09 -10.47 -5.74
N ALA A 56 8.85 -9.52 -6.64
CA ALA A 56 8.56 -9.75 -8.04
C ALA A 56 9.29 -8.73 -8.92
N GLY A 57 9.42 -9.04 -10.21
CA GLY A 57 10.03 -8.13 -11.17
C GLY A 57 11.56 -8.12 -11.16
N ASN A 58 12.13 -7.14 -11.83
CA ASN A 58 13.56 -6.94 -12.01
C ASN A 58 14.01 -5.58 -11.44
N LYS A 59 15.24 -5.13 -11.76
CA LYS A 59 15.77 -3.84 -11.30
C LYS A 59 14.96 -2.61 -11.79
N ILE A 60 14.20 -2.76 -12.87
CA ILE A 60 13.45 -1.65 -13.50
C ILE A 60 12.06 -1.56 -12.91
N ASN A 61 11.34 -2.69 -12.81
CA ASN A 61 9.96 -2.76 -12.34
C ASN A 61 9.81 -3.69 -11.13
N GLY A 62 10.79 -3.69 -10.25
CA GLY A 62 10.77 -4.52 -9.04
C GLY A 62 9.70 -4.07 -8.06
N GLU A 63 9.03 -5.05 -7.48
CA GLU A 63 8.04 -4.88 -6.44
C GLU A 63 8.40 -5.73 -5.23
N GLU A 64 8.26 -5.16 -4.05
CA GLU A 64 8.59 -5.83 -2.79
C GLU A 64 7.50 -5.56 -1.77
N ARG A 65 7.12 -6.58 -1.02
CA ARG A 65 6.20 -6.44 0.10
C ARG A 65 6.67 -7.28 1.27
N PHE A 66 6.80 -6.65 2.41
CA PHE A 66 7.09 -7.29 3.69
C PHE A 66 5.90 -7.15 4.62
N LYS A 67 5.46 -8.26 5.19
CA LYS A 67 4.42 -8.28 6.22
C LYS A 67 4.94 -8.98 7.46
N GLY A 68 4.72 -8.36 8.60
CA GLY A 68 5.01 -8.93 9.91
C GLY A 68 3.78 -8.81 10.80
N TYR A 69 3.37 -9.92 11.38
CA TYR A 69 2.27 -9.96 12.34
C TYR A 69 2.73 -10.69 13.58
N PHE A 70 2.42 -10.14 14.74
CA PHE A 70 2.66 -10.78 16.03
C PHE A 70 1.44 -10.59 16.94
N GLY A 71 1.04 -11.67 17.61
CA GLY A 71 -0.02 -11.63 18.59
C GLY A 71 0.27 -12.59 19.74
N VAL A 72 0.00 -12.14 20.95
CA VAL A 72 0.18 -12.92 22.16
C VAL A 72 -0.91 -12.62 23.18
N ASN A 73 -1.36 -13.67 23.85
CA ASN A 73 -2.21 -13.54 25.02
C ASN A 73 -1.36 -13.58 26.29
N VAL A 74 -1.43 -12.52 27.07
CA VAL A 74 -0.80 -12.45 28.39
C VAL A 74 -1.54 -13.37 29.36
N ASN A 75 -2.87 -13.45 29.21
CA ASN A 75 -3.75 -14.36 29.93
C ASN A 75 -5.02 -14.65 29.12
N LYS A 76 -5.96 -15.44 29.66
CA LYS A 76 -7.19 -15.83 28.96
C LYS A 76 -8.09 -14.65 28.57
N ARG A 77 -7.87 -13.47 29.16
CA ARG A 77 -8.75 -12.29 28.99
C ARG A 77 -8.03 -11.12 28.35
N THR A 78 -6.69 -11.17 28.23
CA THR A 78 -5.88 -10.05 27.76
C THR A 78 -4.95 -10.51 26.66
N GLY A 79 -4.99 -9.85 25.54
CA GLY A 79 -4.09 -10.05 24.42
C GLY A 79 -3.56 -8.72 23.89
N LEU A 80 -2.42 -8.80 23.27
CA LEU A 80 -1.75 -7.67 22.61
C LEU A 80 -0.99 -8.16 21.37
N GLY A 81 -0.72 -7.25 20.47
CA GLY A 81 0.07 -7.56 19.30
C GLY A 81 0.34 -6.36 18.42
N PHE A 82 1.06 -6.61 17.35
CA PHE A 82 1.35 -5.59 16.34
C PHE A 82 1.30 -6.20 14.94
N ASN A 83 1.09 -5.31 13.97
CA ASN A 83 1.11 -5.62 12.54
C ASN A 83 1.97 -4.58 11.82
N ILE A 84 2.79 -5.03 10.90
CA ILE A 84 3.60 -4.19 10.01
C ILE A 84 3.37 -4.67 8.58
N ASP A 85 3.10 -3.74 7.67
CA ASP A 85 2.99 -4.01 6.23
C ASP A 85 3.77 -2.91 5.49
N TYR A 86 4.87 -3.31 4.89
CA TYR A 86 5.69 -2.45 4.04
C TYR A 86 5.57 -2.90 2.60
N LEU A 87 5.28 -1.97 1.72
CA LEU A 87 5.17 -2.21 0.29
C LEU A 87 5.98 -1.17 -0.46
N TYR A 88 6.79 -1.64 -1.39
CA TYR A 88 7.50 -0.81 -2.35
C TYR A 88 7.29 -1.38 -3.75
N GLY A 89 6.88 -0.53 -4.69
CA GLY A 89 6.69 -0.90 -6.09
C GLY A 89 7.26 0.15 -7.02
N ARG A 90 8.04 -0.27 -8.00
CA ARG A 90 8.42 0.56 -9.14
C ARG A 90 7.42 0.37 -10.26
N GLY A 91 7.02 1.44 -10.89
CA GLY A 91 6.18 1.40 -12.08
C GLY A 91 6.94 0.95 -13.32
N LEU A 92 6.17 0.70 -14.38
CA LEU A 92 6.71 0.36 -15.70
C LEU A 92 7.37 1.58 -16.36
N TYR A 93 6.84 2.77 -16.10
CA TYR A 93 7.34 4.03 -16.62
C TYR A 93 8.34 4.66 -15.66
N ASP A 94 9.22 5.51 -16.20
CA ASP A 94 10.18 6.26 -15.39
C ASP A 94 9.45 7.20 -14.40
N HIS A 95 10.07 7.44 -13.24
CA HIS A 95 9.54 8.28 -12.17
C HIS A 95 8.19 7.84 -11.58
N GLN A 96 7.73 6.63 -11.87
CA GLN A 96 6.53 6.05 -11.25
C GLN A 96 6.93 5.07 -10.15
N SER A 97 6.48 5.31 -8.93
CA SER A 97 6.72 4.38 -7.82
C SER A 97 5.72 4.57 -6.68
N THR A 98 5.59 3.54 -5.88
CA THR A 98 4.78 3.54 -4.66
C THR A 98 5.61 3.07 -3.49
N SER A 99 5.40 3.66 -2.31
CA SER A 99 6.05 3.24 -1.08
C SER A 99 5.07 3.42 0.08
N TYR A 100 4.61 2.31 0.64
CA TYR A 100 3.66 2.32 1.75
C TYR A 100 4.28 1.67 2.98
N PHE A 101 4.07 2.30 4.10
CA PHE A 101 4.37 1.75 5.40
C PHE A 101 3.14 1.84 6.28
N ASN A 102 2.66 0.70 6.73
CA ASN A 102 1.54 0.61 7.65
C ASN A 102 2.01 -0.14 8.89
N GLY A 103 1.80 0.46 10.04
CA GLY A 103 2.10 -0.13 11.33
C GLY A 103 0.90 0.00 12.26
N SER A 104 0.55 -1.05 12.98
CA SER A 104 -0.50 -1.01 13.99
C SER A 104 -0.10 -1.72 15.27
N LEU A 105 -0.56 -1.19 16.37
CA LEU A 105 -0.51 -1.79 17.70
C LEU A 105 -1.94 -2.01 18.16
N TYR A 106 -2.20 -3.16 18.75
CA TYR A 106 -3.50 -3.46 19.30
C TYR A 106 -3.39 -4.15 20.65
N GLY A 107 -4.43 -4.00 21.44
CA GLY A 107 -4.60 -4.70 22.68
C GLY A 107 -6.06 -4.82 23.06
N TYR A 108 -6.38 -5.84 23.83
CA TYR A 108 -7.71 -6.03 24.35
C TYR A 108 -7.67 -6.61 25.76
N HIS A 109 -8.70 -6.28 26.54
CA HIS A 109 -8.96 -6.89 27.83
C HIS A 109 -10.46 -7.15 27.98
N HIS A 110 -10.84 -8.38 28.25
CA HIS A 110 -12.24 -8.78 28.46
C HIS A 110 -12.41 -9.27 29.90
N GLY A 111 -12.73 -8.36 30.81
CA GLY A 111 -13.06 -8.67 32.20
C GLY A 111 -14.54 -9.08 32.36
N ASP A 112 -14.93 -9.43 33.59
CA ASP A 112 -16.32 -9.85 33.87
C ASP A 112 -17.30 -8.67 33.86
N ARG A 113 -16.81 -7.43 34.09
CA ARG A 113 -17.63 -6.21 34.13
C ARG A 113 -17.29 -5.22 33.02
N TYR A 114 -16.06 -5.25 32.54
CA TYR A 114 -15.56 -4.29 31.55
C TYR A 114 -14.83 -5.03 30.43
N GLY A 115 -15.08 -4.61 29.19
CA GLY A 115 -14.33 -5.02 28.01
C GLY A 115 -13.71 -3.76 27.37
N VAL A 116 -12.42 -3.82 27.06
CA VAL A 116 -11.71 -2.75 26.38
C VAL A 116 -10.98 -3.33 25.19
N ASN A 117 -11.14 -2.71 24.04
CA ASN A 117 -10.36 -2.97 22.83
C ASN A 117 -9.71 -1.67 22.39
N ALA A 118 -8.42 -1.69 22.13
CA ALA A 118 -7.67 -0.53 21.68
C ALA A 118 -6.90 -0.89 20.41
N LEU A 119 -6.95 -0.02 19.43
CA LEU A 119 -6.17 -0.07 18.19
C LEU A 119 -5.54 1.29 17.94
N PHE A 120 -4.26 1.29 17.61
CA PHE A 120 -3.57 2.44 17.07
C PHE A 120 -2.92 2.04 15.76
N SER A 121 -3.18 2.77 14.68
CA SER A 121 -2.65 2.49 13.35
C SER A 121 -2.03 3.74 12.75
N TYR A 122 -0.80 3.58 12.27
CA TYR A 122 -0.07 4.59 11.52
C TYR A 122 0.11 4.11 10.08
N ASN A 123 -0.40 4.88 9.13
CA ASN A 123 -0.30 4.57 7.71
C ASN A 123 0.40 5.72 6.99
N LYS A 124 1.51 5.43 6.35
CA LYS A 124 2.24 6.37 5.50
C LYS A 124 2.20 5.89 4.06
N LEU A 125 1.56 6.68 3.21
CA LEU A 125 1.36 6.36 1.79
C LEU A 125 2.12 7.39 0.96
N ARG A 126 3.04 6.91 0.13
CA ARG A 126 3.84 7.74 -0.78
C ARG A 126 3.64 7.24 -2.20
N LEU A 127 3.28 8.15 -3.07
CA LEU A 127 3.09 7.94 -4.49
C LEU A 127 3.97 8.90 -5.27
N ALA A 128 4.76 8.38 -6.20
CA ALA A 128 5.45 9.18 -7.19
C ALA A 128 4.74 9.00 -8.54
N GLU A 129 4.36 10.10 -9.13
CA GLU A 129 3.69 10.16 -10.42
C GLU A 129 4.57 10.89 -11.42
N ASN A 130 4.53 10.47 -12.67
CA ASN A 130 5.39 10.99 -13.73
C ASN A 130 4.70 12.03 -14.64
N GLY A 131 3.41 12.30 -14.43
CA GLY A 131 2.66 13.26 -15.23
C GLY A 131 2.48 12.90 -16.71
N GLY A 132 2.74 11.64 -17.08
CA GLY A 132 2.66 11.15 -18.46
C GLY A 132 3.96 11.33 -19.26
N ILE A 133 3.91 10.97 -20.54
CA ILE A 133 5.04 11.05 -21.47
C ILE A 133 5.20 12.50 -21.92
N ALA A 134 6.45 12.99 -21.99
CA ALA A 134 6.75 14.37 -22.36
C ALA A 134 6.50 14.70 -23.85
N ASP A 135 6.51 13.70 -24.73
CA ASP A 135 6.34 13.88 -26.17
C ASP A 135 5.54 12.71 -26.79
N ASP A 136 4.41 13.01 -27.40
CA ASP A 136 3.53 12.03 -28.05
C ASP A 136 4.19 11.28 -29.20
N ARG A 137 5.27 11.77 -29.77
CA ARG A 137 6.05 11.09 -30.82
C ARG A 137 6.58 9.73 -30.39
N TYR A 138 6.82 9.54 -29.09
CA TYR A 138 7.21 8.22 -28.55
C TYR A 138 6.13 7.15 -28.75
N ILE A 139 4.87 7.55 -28.92
CA ILE A 139 3.76 6.64 -29.21
C ILE A 139 3.46 6.61 -30.71
N THR A 140 3.44 7.77 -31.38
CA THR A 140 3.02 7.90 -32.78
C THR A 140 4.09 7.47 -33.78
N ASN A 141 5.37 7.66 -33.44
CA ASN A 141 6.50 7.30 -34.29
C ASN A 141 7.70 6.78 -33.46
N PRO A 142 7.53 5.59 -32.83
CA PRO A 142 8.55 5.04 -31.91
C PRO A 142 9.86 4.70 -32.62
N GLU A 143 9.81 4.35 -33.90
CA GLU A 143 11.01 3.99 -34.68
C GLU A 143 11.98 5.17 -34.85
N ALA A 144 11.44 6.36 -35.10
CA ALA A 144 12.26 7.57 -35.24
C ALA A 144 12.88 8.00 -33.90
N MET A 145 12.24 7.67 -32.78
CA MET A 145 12.69 8.03 -31.44
C MET A 145 13.63 6.99 -30.81
N ALA A 146 13.77 5.83 -31.43
CA ALA A 146 14.54 4.71 -30.88
C ALA A 146 16.08 4.93 -30.90
N GLU A 147 16.57 5.95 -31.59
CA GLU A 147 18.01 6.29 -31.69
C GLU A 147 18.93 5.07 -31.86
N GLY A 148 18.52 4.13 -32.75
CA GLY A 148 19.27 2.90 -33.01
C GLY A 148 19.07 1.76 -32.00
N LYS A 149 18.24 1.93 -30.98
CA LYS A 149 17.85 0.83 -30.08
C LYS A 149 16.81 -0.05 -30.77
N LYS A 150 17.02 -1.37 -30.74
CA LYS A 150 16.07 -2.34 -31.34
C LYS A 150 14.70 -2.37 -30.68
N THR A 151 14.60 -1.92 -29.44
CA THR A 151 13.37 -1.89 -28.66
C THR A 151 13.39 -0.72 -27.70
N TYR A 152 12.37 0.11 -27.75
CA TYR A 152 12.17 1.21 -26.80
C TYR A 152 11.35 0.69 -25.62
N ARG A 153 11.86 0.83 -24.41
CA ARG A 153 11.13 0.41 -23.20
C ARG A 153 10.36 1.59 -22.62
N PRO A 154 9.18 1.36 -22.03
CA PRO A 154 8.43 2.42 -21.34
C PRO A 154 9.25 3.20 -20.30
N ALA A 155 10.18 2.53 -19.62
CA ALA A 155 11.07 3.16 -18.65
C ALA A 155 12.17 4.06 -19.26
N ASP A 156 12.33 4.04 -20.58
CA ASP A 156 13.31 4.89 -21.28
C ASP A 156 12.66 6.16 -21.86
N MET A 157 11.32 6.30 -21.70
CA MET A 157 10.58 7.47 -22.22
C MET A 157 10.68 8.64 -21.26
N PRO A 158 11.05 9.84 -21.72
CA PRO A 158 11.03 11.04 -20.88
C PRO A 158 9.62 11.35 -20.39
N THR A 159 9.53 11.80 -19.16
CA THR A 159 8.27 12.07 -18.48
C THR A 159 8.12 13.54 -18.11
N ASN A 160 6.89 14.02 -17.99
CA ASN A 160 6.59 15.43 -17.70
C ASN A 160 7.02 15.85 -16.29
N LEU A 161 6.92 14.92 -15.33
CA LEU A 161 7.31 15.16 -13.94
C LEU A 161 8.50 14.28 -13.56
N GLN A 162 9.40 14.83 -12.79
CA GLN A 162 10.55 14.09 -12.26
C GLN A 162 10.36 13.89 -10.75
N SER A 163 10.12 12.64 -10.34
CA SER A 163 10.16 12.18 -8.95
C SER A 163 9.36 13.02 -7.94
N THR A 164 8.16 13.47 -8.31
CA THR A 164 7.30 14.19 -7.38
C THR A 164 6.58 13.18 -6.49
N TRP A 165 6.92 13.18 -5.20
CA TRP A 165 6.26 12.35 -4.20
C TRP A 165 5.07 13.05 -3.58
N ASN A 166 3.89 12.43 -3.68
CA ASN A 166 2.72 12.79 -2.88
C ASN A 166 2.71 11.93 -1.63
N GLU A 167 2.79 12.56 -0.46
CA GLU A 167 2.78 11.87 0.83
C GLU A 167 1.45 12.08 1.53
N ASN A 168 0.85 10.98 1.96
CA ASN A 168 -0.36 10.98 2.77
C ASN A 168 -0.09 10.24 4.09
N PHE A 169 -0.50 10.85 5.19
CA PHE A 169 -0.43 10.26 6.52
C PHE A 169 -1.84 10.05 7.04
N VAL A 170 -2.16 8.83 7.42
CA VAL A 170 -3.45 8.50 8.00
C VAL A 170 -3.21 7.84 9.36
N LEU A 171 -3.64 8.51 10.42
CA LEU A 171 -3.69 7.96 11.76
C LEU A 171 -5.11 7.50 12.03
N THR A 172 -5.26 6.26 12.43
CA THR A 172 -6.54 5.69 12.80
C THR A 172 -6.40 4.93 14.11
N GLY A 173 -7.48 4.88 14.86
CA GLY A 173 -7.52 4.12 16.08
C GLY A 173 -8.90 4.21 16.71
N PHE A 174 -9.13 3.34 17.70
CA PHE A 174 -10.31 3.40 18.55
C PHE A 174 -9.98 2.87 19.94
N LEU A 175 -10.78 3.26 20.88
CA LEU A 175 -10.77 2.81 22.27
C LEU A 175 -12.16 2.32 22.65
#